data_4b626ec21ec3a9c9d373d09f7b030898
#
_entry.id   4b626ec21ec3a9c9d373d09f7b030898
#
_cell.length_a   1.000
_cell.length_b   1.000
_cell.length_c   1.000
_cell.angle_alpha   90.00
_cell.angle_beta   90.00
_cell.angle_gamma   90.00
#
_symmetry.space_group_name_H-M   'P 1'
#
loop_
_entity.id
_entity.type
_entity.pdbx_description
1 polymer ?
#
loop_
_entity_poly.entity_id
_entity_poly.type
_entity_poly.pdbx_seq_one_letter_code
_entity_poly.pdbx_strand_id
1 'polypeptide(L)'
;MKIRLITLLVSLFVLQSLSADDHKKKVEQEKVHYFEASFSKFHPGGNLRASEIIEEYWFPTDKNVGRLAIPFDLKAGEWDHVVFFYKPEGLTDFKKNPDKVSQDWKKDIIKRLGEEEFIKLEKEFFSLIKKRTNAIFKLVGDLPEINDEFYNLKGSKTPVVVNFETFKMGKAEEGFEKTDQFRSSTGYTPILFRSITGDYDQITIWKLPNNGKNLFDEQSEQMKNFMKSDAMKSYFELLEESQSGIGTIPWTYPQ
;
A
#
# COMPACT_ATOMS: atom_id res chain seq x y z
N MET A 1 -11.46 66.82 9.56
CA MET A 1 -11.99 66.25 8.31
C MET A 1 -11.22 65.02 7.80
N LYS A 2 -10.37 64.35 8.62
CA LYS A 2 -9.61 63.14 8.22
C LYS A 2 -10.13 61.80 8.79
N ILE A 3 -11.04 61.81 9.75
CA ILE A 3 -11.54 60.61 10.42
C ILE A 3 -12.71 59.94 9.66
N ARG A 4 -13.46 60.66 8.83
CA ARG A 4 -14.60 60.12 8.06
C ARG A 4 -14.21 59.33 6.82
N LEU A 5 -12.97 59.46 6.34
CA LEU A 5 -12.51 58.76 5.14
C LEU A 5 -12.02 57.31 5.45
N ILE A 6 -11.54 57.08 6.65
CA ILE A 6 -11.03 55.75 7.08
C ILE A 6 -12.18 54.77 7.36
N THR A 7 -13.32 55.28 7.88
CA THR A 7 -14.49 54.45 8.15
C THR A 7 -15.19 53.96 6.87
N LEU A 8 -15.09 54.74 5.77
CA LEU A 8 -15.68 54.36 4.48
C LEU A 8 -14.84 53.27 3.76
N LEU A 9 -13.53 53.25 3.93
CA LEU A 9 -12.65 52.26 3.33
C LEU A 9 -12.75 50.90 4.02
N VAL A 10 -12.98 50.86 5.34
CA VAL A 10 -13.16 49.61 6.06
C VAL A 10 -14.51 48.96 5.75
N SER A 11 -15.57 49.73 5.52
CA SER A 11 -16.88 49.21 5.14
C SER A 11 -16.91 48.66 3.70
N LEU A 12 -16.05 49.18 2.78
CA LEU A 12 -15.96 48.64 1.42
C LEU A 12 -15.19 47.28 1.39
N PHE A 13 -14.24 47.08 2.28
CA PHE A 13 -13.51 45.78 2.38
C PHE A 13 -14.35 44.66 3.00
N VAL A 14 -15.27 44.98 3.89
CA VAL A 14 -16.17 43.99 4.51
C VAL A 14 -17.29 43.56 3.55
N LEU A 15 -17.72 44.44 2.61
CA LEU A 15 -18.72 44.09 1.60
C LEU A 15 -18.17 43.25 0.43
N GLN A 16 -16.86 43.30 0.17
CA GLN A 16 -16.23 42.43 -0.86
C GLN A 16 -15.94 41.02 -0.34
N SER A 17 -15.86 40.80 0.96
CA SER A 17 -15.66 39.47 1.53
C SER A 17 -16.95 38.66 1.66
N LEU A 18 -18.14 39.27 1.50
CA LEU A 18 -19.43 38.59 1.58
C LEU A 18 -19.98 38.07 0.25
N SER A 19 -19.36 38.46 -0.88
CA SER A 19 -19.79 38.00 -2.22
C SER A 19 -18.87 36.94 -2.84
N ALA A 20 -17.84 36.46 -2.11
CA ALA A 20 -16.90 35.43 -2.58
C ALA A 20 -17.24 34.01 -2.10
N ASP A 21 -18.41 33.79 -1.48
CA ASP A 21 -18.70 32.54 -0.77
C ASP A 21 -19.64 31.57 -1.49
N ASP A 22 -19.98 31.83 -2.78
CA ASP A 22 -20.96 31.01 -3.49
C ASP A 22 -20.35 30.11 -4.58
N HIS A 23 -19.01 30.00 -4.64
CA HIS A 23 -18.30 29.05 -5.50
C HIS A 23 -17.29 28.21 -4.72
N LYS A 24 -17.57 27.79 -3.50
CA LYS A 24 -16.94 26.61 -2.95
C LYS A 24 -17.48 25.41 -3.72
N LYS A 25 -16.89 25.10 -4.90
CA LYS A 25 -16.82 23.72 -5.34
C LYS A 25 -16.43 22.91 -4.10
N LYS A 26 -17.32 22.04 -3.61
CA LYS A 26 -16.92 20.94 -2.72
C LYS A 26 -15.76 20.28 -3.44
N VAL A 27 -14.54 20.61 -3.04
CA VAL A 27 -13.39 19.77 -3.32
C VAL A 27 -13.74 18.51 -2.55
N GLU A 28 -14.25 17.51 -3.24
CA GLU A 28 -14.41 16.17 -2.69
C GLU A 28 -13.03 15.83 -2.16
N GLN A 29 -12.88 15.80 -0.83
CA GLN A 29 -11.61 15.40 -0.22
C GLN A 29 -11.36 13.98 -0.71
N GLU A 30 -10.33 13.83 -1.51
CA GLU A 30 -9.87 12.54 -2.02
C GLU A 30 -9.75 11.60 -0.82
N LYS A 31 -10.49 10.50 -0.86
CA LYS A 31 -10.56 9.56 0.26
C LYS A 31 -9.20 8.90 0.42
N VAL A 32 -8.51 9.21 1.51
CA VAL A 32 -7.22 8.59 1.82
C VAL A 32 -7.44 7.17 2.33
N HIS A 33 -6.82 6.19 1.70
CA HIS A 33 -6.91 4.78 2.05
C HIS A 33 -5.71 4.36 2.90
N TYR A 34 -5.97 3.92 4.13
CA TYR A 34 -4.95 3.50 5.08
C TYR A 34 -4.87 1.98 5.18
N PHE A 35 -3.65 1.49 5.37
CA PHE A 35 -3.33 0.08 5.50
C PHE A 35 -2.37 -0.16 6.66
N GLU A 36 -2.57 -1.27 7.36
CA GLU A 36 -1.55 -1.86 8.20
C GLU A 36 -0.80 -2.90 7.38
N ALA A 37 0.50 -2.71 7.20
CA ALA A 37 1.34 -3.68 6.55
C ALA A 37 2.03 -4.57 7.60
N SER A 38 2.05 -5.87 7.36
CA SER A 38 2.81 -6.85 8.13
C SER A 38 3.86 -7.50 7.25
N PHE A 39 5.10 -7.39 7.63
CA PHE A 39 6.27 -7.94 6.95
C PHE A 39 6.75 -9.16 7.71
N SER A 40 6.87 -10.30 7.06
CA SER A 40 7.29 -11.55 7.68
C SER A 40 8.45 -12.19 6.94
N LYS A 41 9.47 -12.60 7.69
CA LYS A 41 10.54 -13.49 7.27
C LYS A 41 10.36 -14.80 7.99
N PHE A 42 10.30 -15.91 7.27
CA PHE A 42 10.12 -17.21 7.85
C PHE A 42 11.46 -17.92 8.16
N HIS A 43 11.42 -18.90 9.00
CA HIS A 43 12.52 -19.85 9.12
C HIS A 43 12.68 -20.64 7.82
N PRO A 44 13.88 -21.18 7.51
CA PRO A 44 14.08 -21.99 6.33
C PRO A 44 13.04 -23.11 6.19
N GLY A 45 12.34 -23.14 5.05
CA GLY A 45 11.25 -24.09 4.79
C GLY A 45 9.87 -23.70 5.37
N GLY A 46 9.81 -22.72 6.26
CA GLY A 46 8.56 -22.28 6.90
C GLY A 46 7.60 -21.55 5.96
N ASN A 47 8.12 -20.94 4.90
CA ASN A 47 7.33 -20.20 3.93
C ASN A 47 6.28 -21.07 3.20
N LEU A 48 6.59 -22.31 2.90
CA LEU A 48 5.65 -23.23 2.24
C LEU A 48 4.45 -23.49 3.14
N ARG A 49 4.72 -23.87 4.40
CA ARG A 49 3.66 -24.14 5.37
C ARG A 49 2.86 -22.91 5.73
N ALA A 50 3.51 -21.75 5.84
CA ALA A 50 2.84 -20.47 6.06
C ALA A 50 1.89 -20.13 4.89
N SER A 51 2.30 -20.32 3.63
CA SER A 51 1.45 -20.13 2.47
C SER A 51 0.24 -21.07 2.47
N GLU A 52 0.41 -22.35 2.84
CA GLU A 52 -0.71 -23.29 2.97
C GLU A 52 -1.74 -22.80 4.00
N ILE A 53 -1.27 -22.38 5.19
CA ILE A 53 -2.16 -21.86 6.25
C ILE A 53 -2.91 -20.62 5.78
N ILE A 54 -2.22 -19.70 5.10
CA ILE A 54 -2.83 -18.48 4.56
C ILE A 54 -3.90 -18.84 3.51
N GLU A 55 -3.56 -19.69 2.56
CA GLU A 55 -4.44 -20.05 1.44
C GLU A 55 -5.66 -20.87 1.89
N GLU A 56 -5.48 -21.78 2.83
CA GLU A 56 -6.52 -22.72 3.25
C GLU A 56 -7.46 -22.14 4.33
N TYR A 57 -6.91 -21.33 5.24
CA TYR A 57 -7.67 -20.90 6.41
C TYR A 57 -7.90 -19.38 6.48
N TRP A 58 -6.87 -18.58 6.27
CA TRP A 58 -6.96 -17.16 6.55
C TRP A 58 -7.61 -16.37 5.42
N PHE A 59 -7.21 -16.62 4.21
CA PHE A 59 -7.76 -15.91 3.05
C PHE A 59 -9.26 -16.19 2.82
N PRO A 60 -9.76 -17.43 2.98
CA PRO A 60 -11.21 -17.67 2.96
C PRO A 60 -11.95 -16.92 4.06
N THR A 61 -11.33 -16.75 5.25
CA THR A 61 -11.91 -15.95 6.32
C THR A 61 -11.95 -14.46 5.95
N ASP A 62 -10.89 -13.93 5.31
CA ASP A 62 -10.87 -12.56 4.81
C ASP A 62 -12.02 -12.32 3.84
N LYS A 63 -12.24 -13.22 2.90
CA LYS A 63 -13.36 -13.19 1.96
C LYS A 63 -14.72 -13.17 2.67
N ASN A 64 -14.92 -14.06 3.64
CA ASN A 64 -16.20 -14.21 4.36
C ASN A 64 -16.59 -12.93 5.11
N VAL A 65 -15.63 -12.21 5.69
CA VAL A 65 -15.90 -10.99 6.47
C VAL A 65 -15.67 -9.71 5.67
N GLY A 66 -15.33 -9.83 4.37
CA GLY A 66 -15.06 -8.67 3.50
C GLY A 66 -13.82 -7.88 3.92
N ARG A 67 -12.82 -8.54 4.57
CA ARG A 67 -11.55 -7.90 4.92
C ARG A 67 -10.65 -7.83 3.68
N LEU A 68 -10.34 -6.64 3.22
CA LEU A 68 -9.35 -6.46 2.16
C LEU A 68 -7.95 -6.67 2.75
N ALA A 69 -7.33 -7.80 2.36
CA ALA A 69 -5.94 -8.13 2.63
C ALA A 69 -5.21 -8.33 1.29
N ILE A 70 -4.11 -7.60 1.10
CA ILE A 70 -3.31 -7.64 -0.13
C ILE A 70 -2.01 -8.36 0.18
N PRO A 71 -1.91 -9.69 -0.04
CA PRO A 71 -0.70 -10.45 0.22
C PRO A 71 0.29 -10.40 -0.94
N PHE A 72 1.56 -10.40 -0.61
CA PHE A 72 2.70 -10.52 -1.51
C PHE A 72 3.59 -11.66 -1.05
N ASP A 73 3.69 -12.71 -1.86
CA ASP A 73 4.63 -13.80 -1.65
C ASP A 73 5.93 -13.48 -2.39
N LEU A 74 6.97 -13.15 -1.64
CA LEU A 74 8.26 -12.76 -2.19
C LEU A 74 9.19 -13.98 -2.29
N LYS A 75 9.83 -14.15 -3.43
CA LYS A 75 10.77 -15.26 -3.72
C LYS A 75 12.22 -14.80 -3.57
N ALA A 76 12.44 -13.50 -3.49
CA ALA A 76 13.75 -12.89 -3.26
C ALA A 76 13.57 -11.59 -2.48
N GLY A 77 14.61 -11.18 -1.74
CA GLY A 77 14.61 -9.98 -0.91
C GLY A 77 14.69 -10.28 0.59
N GLU A 78 14.56 -9.24 1.40
CA GLU A 78 14.62 -9.35 2.85
C GLU A 78 13.43 -10.13 3.42
N TRP A 79 12.23 -9.91 2.89
CA TRP A 79 10.98 -10.47 3.37
C TRP A 79 10.51 -11.63 2.49
N ASP A 80 9.83 -12.60 3.08
CA ASP A 80 9.21 -13.71 2.34
C ASP A 80 7.73 -13.46 2.08
N HIS A 81 7.07 -12.72 2.98
CA HIS A 81 5.65 -12.40 2.88
C HIS A 81 5.38 -11.01 3.43
N VAL A 82 4.63 -10.21 2.65
CA VAL A 82 4.13 -8.90 3.07
C VAL A 82 2.63 -8.88 2.83
N VAL A 83 1.86 -8.42 3.79
CA VAL A 83 0.42 -8.28 3.63
C VAL A 83 -0.03 -6.90 4.09
N PHE A 84 -0.85 -6.25 3.27
CA PHE A 84 -1.47 -4.97 3.57
C PHE A 84 -2.94 -5.18 3.93
N PHE A 85 -3.32 -4.85 5.16
CA PHE A 85 -4.69 -4.91 5.66
C PHE A 85 -5.33 -3.54 5.58
N TYR A 86 -6.38 -3.40 4.77
CA TYR A 86 -7.12 -2.16 4.64
C TYR A 86 -7.84 -1.77 5.94
N LYS A 87 -7.80 -0.49 6.27
CA LYS A 87 -8.46 0.10 7.42
C LYS A 87 -9.58 1.03 6.94
N PRO A 88 -10.83 0.56 6.87
CA PRO A 88 -11.95 1.30 6.26
C PRO A 88 -12.32 2.57 7.02
N GLU A 89 -12.14 2.61 8.36
CA GLU A 89 -12.36 3.81 9.19
C GLU A 89 -11.08 4.67 9.30
N GLY A 90 -10.07 4.39 8.49
CA GLY A 90 -8.81 5.12 8.44
C GLY A 90 -8.02 5.01 9.73
N LEU A 91 -7.40 6.11 10.17
CA LEU A 91 -6.57 6.13 11.38
C LEU A 91 -7.36 5.82 12.67
N THR A 92 -8.70 5.86 12.64
CA THR A 92 -9.54 5.53 13.79
C THR A 92 -9.47 4.03 14.13
N ASP A 93 -9.30 3.17 13.12
CA ASP A 93 -9.18 1.73 13.32
C ASP A 93 -7.95 1.35 14.16
N PHE A 94 -6.86 2.12 14.03
CA PHE A 94 -5.64 1.87 14.82
C PHE A 94 -5.78 2.19 16.31
N LYS A 95 -6.81 2.96 16.69
CA LYS A 95 -7.11 3.24 18.10
C LYS A 95 -7.88 2.10 18.78
N LYS A 96 -8.50 1.22 17.98
CA LYS A 96 -9.27 0.07 18.43
C LYS A 96 -8.42 -1.18 18.20
N ASN A 97 -7.94 -1.83 19.25
CA ASN A 97 -7.16 -3.06 19.11
C ASN A 97 -7.84 -4.20 19.90
N PRO A 98 -8.39 -5.22 19.24
CA PRO A 98 -8.57 -5.34 17.80
C PRO A 98 -9.72 -4.46 17.26
N ASP A 99 -9.59 -4.03 15.99
CA ASP A 99 -10.67 -3.35 15.27
C ASP A 99 -11.85 -4.31 15.00
N LYS A 100 -12.99 -3.74 14.55
CA LYS A 100 -14.21 -4.53 14.31
C LYS A 100 -13.99 -5.64 13.29
N VAL A 101 -13.30 -5.35 12.20
CA VAL A 101 -13.05 -6.33 11.11
C VAL A 101 -12.20 -7.47 11.62
N SER A 102 -11.16 -7.19 12.40
CA SER A 102 -10.32 -8.20 13.04
C SER A 102 -11.09 -9.06 14.05
N GLN A 103 -12.03 -8.47 14.80
CA GLN A 103 -12.90 -9.23 15.70
C GLN A 103 -13.84 -10.16 14.93
N ASP A 104 -14.46 -9.68 13.87
CA ASP A 104 -15.38 -10.48 13.03
C ASP A 104 -14.60 -11.60 12.31
N TRP A 105 -13.39 -11.32 11.86
CA TRP A 105 -12.48 -12.31 11.30
C TRP A 105 -12.18 -13.44 12.30
N LYS A 106 -11.81 -13.10 13.52
CA LYS A 106 -11.55 -14.10 14.57
C LYS A 106 -12.78 -14.94 14.89
N LYS A 107 -13.97 -14.33 14.94
CA LYS A 107 -15.23 -15.07 15.17
C LYS A 107 -15.53 -16.04 14.03
N ASP A 108 -15.34 -15.62 12.76
CA ASP A 108 -15.61 -16.47 11.60
C ASP A 108 -14.70 -17.70 11.58
N ILE A 109 -13.40 -17.50 11.77
CA ILE A 109 -12.44 -18.62 11.74
C ILE A 109 -12.66 -19.60 12.91
N ILE A 110 -12.95 -19.10 14.12
CA ILE A 110 -13.31 -19.95 15.26
C ILE A 110 -14.59 -20.73 15.01
N LYS A 111 -15.60 -20.10 14.40
CA LYS A 111 -16.85 -20.77 14.02
C LYS A 111 -16.61 -21.92 13.05
N ARG A 112 -15.65 -21.80 12.12
CA ARG A 112 -15.35 -22.83 11.10
C ARG A 112 -14.45 -23.94 11.62
N LEU A 113 -13.46 -23.64 12.45
CA LEU A 113 -12.44 -24.59 12.89
C LEU A 113 -12.65 -25.10 14.31
N GLY A 114 -13.36 -24.34 15.14
CA GLY A 114 -13.32 -24.48 16.60
C GLY A 114 -12.15 -23.73 17.22
N GLU A 115 -12.30 -23.35 18.49
CA GLU A 115 -11.33 -22.50 19.18
C GLU A 115 -9.97 -23.22 19.40
N GLU A 116 -9.99 -24.49 19.74
CA GLU A 116 -8.76 -25.27 19.99
C GLU A 116 -7.90 -25.39 18.73
N GLU A 117 -8.53 -25.73 17.59
CA GLU A 117 -7.81 -25.88 16.32
C GLU A 117 -7.31 -24.53 15.81
N PHE A 118 -8.10 -23.45 15.97
CA PHE A 118 -7.65 -22.10 15.65
C PHE A 118 -6.40 -21.72 16.47
N ILE A 119 -6.40 -21.92 17.78
CA ILE A 119 -5.26 -21.60 18.64
C ILE A 119 -4.01 -22.42 18.24
N LYS A 120 -4.19 -23.68 17.90
CA LYS A 120 -3.10 -24.54 17.42
C LYS A 120 -2.51 -24.04 16.12
N LEU A 121 -3.37 -23.70 15.15
CA LEU A 121 -2.98 -23.17 13.85
C LEU A 121 -2.27 -21.81 13.97
N GLU A 122 -2.78 -20.94 14.83
CA GLU A 122 -2.17 -19.63 15.09
C GLU A 122 -0.77 -19.80 15.71
N LYS A 123 -0.62 -20.67 16.70
CA LYS A 123 0.69 -20.98 17.30
C LYS A 123 1.66 -21.58 16.27
N GLU A 124 1.19 -22.51 15.45
CA GLU A 124 1.98 -23.09 14.37
C GLU A 124 2.47 -21.97 13.44
N PHE A 125 1.59 -21.13 12.92
CA PHE A 125 1.95 -20.04 12.01
C PHE A 125 3.00 -19.10 12.61
N PHE A 126 2.79 -18.64 13.85
CA PHE A 126 3.75 -17.75 14.50
C PHE A 126 5.09 -18.43 14.78
N SER A 127 5.12 -19.75 15.00
CA SER A 127 6.38 -20.49 15.15
C SER A 127 7.21 -20.56 13.87
N LEU A 128 6.60 -20.37 12.70
CA LEU A 128 7.29 -20.32 11.41
C LEU A 128 8.02 -18.99 11.19
N ILE A 129 7.64 -17.94 11.92
CA ILE A 129 8.14 -16.58 11.71
C ILE A 129 9.47 -16.40 12.44
N LYS A 130 10.52 -16.07 11.68
CA LYS A 130 11.84 -15.70 12.18
C LYS A 130 11.93 -14.21 12.58
N LYS A 131 11.34 -13.34 11.76
CA LYS A 131 11.32 -11.87 11.96
C LYS A 131 9.99 -11.35 11.50
N ARG A 132 9.41 -10.39 12.24
CA ARG A 132 8.19 -9.70 11.87
C ARG A 132 8.27 -8.23 12.26
N THR A 133 7.78 -7.35 11.38
CA THR A 133 7.54 -5.94 11.70
C THR A 133 6.22 -5.49 11.11
N ASN A 134 5.63 -4.46 11.69
CA ASN A 134 4.39 -3.85 11.18
C ASN A 134 4.61 -2.36 10.96
N ALA A 135 3.90 -1.81 9.97
CA ALA A 135 3.94 -0.40 9.66
C ALA A 135 2.57 0.08 9.15
N ILE A 136 2.35 1.38 9.17
CA ILE A 136 1.13 2.01 8.68
C ILE A 136 1.46 2.77 7.41
N PHE A 137 0.66 2.53 6.36
CA PHE A 137 0.81 3.18 5.06
C PHE A 137 -0.48 3.83 4.61
N LYS A 138 -0.37 4.82 3.76
CA LYS A 138 -1.44 5.34 2.91
C LYS A 138 -1.21 4.88 1.47
N LEU A 139 -2.26 4.40 0.80
CA LEU A 139 -2.25 4.14 -0.63
C LEU A 139 -2.32 5.47 -1.39
N VAL A 140 -1.53 5.60 -2.46
CA VAL A 140 -1.60 6.73 -3.39
C VAL A 140 -2.43 6.32 -4.59
N GLY A 141 -3.62 6.90 -4.72
CA GLY A 141 -4.62 6.56 -5.73
C GLY A 141 -5.78 5.72 -5.17
N ASP A 142 -6.54 5.14 -6.08
CA ASP A 142 -7.75 4.40 -5.75
C ASP A 142 -7.47 3.00 -5.21
N LEU A 143 -8.43 2.47 -4.45
CA LEU A 143 -8.41 1.06 -4.06
C LEU A 143 -8.51 0.17 -5.31
N PRO A 144 -7.80 -0.98 -5.33
CA PRO A 144 -8.02 -1.98 -6.36
C PRO A 144 -9.47 -2.47 -6.32
N GLU A 145 -10.01 -2.82 -7.48
CA GLU A 145 -11.34 -3.44 -7.58
C GLU A 145 -11.31 -4.81 -6.89
N ILE A 146 -12.18 -4.99 -5.91
CA ILE A 146 -12.26 -6.21 -5.10
C ILE A 146 -13.41 -7.04 -5.67
N ASN A 147 -13.08 -8.01 -6.50
CA ASN A 147 -14.02 -8.97 -7.07
C ASN A 147 -13.69 -10.40 -6.60
N ASP A 148 -14.45 -11.37 -7.06
CA ASP A 148 -14.24 -12.79 -6.69
C ASP A 148 -12.87 -13.32 -7.13
N GLU A 149 -12.28 -12.78 -8.21
CA GLU A 149 -10.94 -13.15 -8.67
C GLU A 149 -9.86 -12.69 -7.68
N PHE A 150 -10.06 -11.56 -7.01
CA PHE A 150 -9.17 -11.08 -5.98
C PHE A 150 -8.93 -12.11 -4.87
N TYR A 151 -9.99 -12.84 -4.48
CA TYR A 151 -9.91 -13.87 -3.44
C TYR A 151 -9.58 -15.27 -3.98
N ASN A 152 -9.39 -15.41 -5.29
CA ASN A 152 -9.04 -16.71 -5.89
C ASN A 152 -7.52 -16.90 -5.95
N LEU A 153 -6.91 -17.27 -4.82
CA LEU A 153 -5.47 -17.52 -4.72
C LEU A 153 -4.96 -18.69 -5.59
N LYS A 154 -5.84 -19.59 -6.00
CA LYS A 154 -5.51 -20.70 -6.91
C LYS A 154 -5.52 -20.25 -8.39
N GLY A 155 -5.97 -19.02 -8.66
CA GLY A 155 -5.93 -18.41 -9.98
C GLY A 155 -4.53 -18.00 -10.43
N SER A 156 -4.45 -17.35 -11.58
CA SER A 156 -3.19 -16.84 -12.12
C SER A 156 -2.60 -15.77 -11.21
N LYS A 157 -1.48 -16.06 -10.57
CA LYS A 157 -0.72 -15.09 -9.77
C LYS A 157 -0.03 -14.09 -10.69
N THR A 158 -0.22 -12.80 -10.44
CA THR A 158 0.49 -11.76 -11.19
C THR A 158 1.90 -11.59 -10.64
N PRO A 159 2.94 -11.78 -11.45
CA PRO A 159 4.31 -11.52 -11.00
C PRO A 159 4.53 -10.01 -10.82
N VAL A 160 5.28 -9.67 -9.76
CA VAL A 160 5.58 -8.28 -9.38
C VAL A 160 7.02 -8.10 -8.94
N VAL A 161 7.52 -6.88 -9.09
CA VAL A 161 8.68 -6.37 -8.35
C VAL A 161 8.16 -5.41 -7.29
N VAL A 162 8.61 -5.60 -6.06
CA VAL A 162 8.30 -4.73 -4.93
C VAL A 162 9.58 -4.03 -4.50
N ASN A 163 9.59 -2.70 -4.53
CA ASN A 163 10.70 -1.93 -4.01
C ASN A 163 10.31 -1.35 -2.65
N PHE A 164 11.18 -1.52 -1.68
CA PHE A 164 11.13 -0.95 -0.34
C PHE A 164 12.17 0.16 -0.28
N GLU A 165 11.75 1.39 -0.07
CA GLU A 165 12.59 2.56 -0.25
C GLU A 165 12.59 3.42 1.01
N THR A 166 13.80 3.80 1.45
CA THR A 166 14.04 4.76 2.54
C THR A 166 14.81 5.94 1.97
N PHE A 167 14.30 7.14 2.16
CA PHE A 167 14.95 8.35 1.69
C PHE A 167 15.91 8.89 2.75
N LYS A 168 16.93 9.61 2.32
CA LYS A 168 17.81 10.36 3.21
C LYS A 168 16.99 11.31 4.07
N MET A 169 17.47 11.58 5.26
CA MET A 169 16.79 12.45 6.22
C MET A 169 16.33 13.78 5.57
N GLY A 170 15.03 14.07 5.68
CA GLY A 170 14.40 15.27 5.12
C GLY A 170 14.19 15.26 3.61
N LYS A 171 14.39 14.11 2.93
CA LYS A 171 14.26 13.98 1.48
C LYS A 171 13.03 13.20 1.02
N ALA A 172 12.21 12.69 1.94
CA ALA A 172 11.05 11.88 1.59
C ALA A 172 10.04 12.62 0.69
N GLU A 173 9.68 13.87 1.00
CA GLU A 173 8.74 14.65 0.18
C GLU A 173 9.28 14.89 -1.23
N GLU A 174 10.58 15.25 -1.38
CA GLU A 174 11.21 15.40 -2.69
C GLU A 174 11.21 14.08 -3.48
N GLY A 175 11.45 12.96 -2.78
CA GLY A 175 11.37 11.62 -3.36
C GLY A 175 9.95 11.27 -3.83
N PHE A 176 8.93 11.61 -3.05
CA PHE A 176 7.52 11.40 -3.40
C PHE A 176 7.11 12.21 -4.64
N GLU A 177 7.51 13.48 -4.71
CA GLU A 177 7.25 14.32 -5.89
C GLU A 177 7.88 13.74 -7.16
N LYS A 178 9.13 13.27 -7.08
CA LYS A 178 9.80 12.61 -8.22
C LYS A 178 9.09 11.33 -8.65
N THR A 179 8.62 10.52 -7.69
CA THR A 179 7.85 9.30 -8.00
C THR A 179 6.53 9.64 -8.71
N ASP A 180 5.82 10.68 -8.28
CA ASP A 180 4.58 11.13 -8.92
C ASP A 180 4.82 11.68 -10.33
N GLN A 181 5.90 12.44 -10.53
CA GLN A 181 6.33 12.89 -11.85
C GLN A 181 6.65 11.72 -12.78
N PHE A 182 7.32 10.69 -12.26
CA PHE A 182 7.60 9.46 -13.00
C PHE A 182 6.32 8.76 -13.44
N ARG A 183 5.38 8.53 -12.53
CA ARG A 183 4.08 7.91 -12.84
C ARG A 183 3.34 8.64 -13.96
N SER A 184 3.31 9.98 -13.90
CA SER A 184 2.62 10.80 -14.90
C SER A 184 3.32 10.84 -16.25
N SER A 185 4.66 10.74 -16.30
CA SER A 185 5.44 10.86 -17.53
C SER A 185 5.58 9.56 -18.32
N THR A 186 5.52 8.39 -17.65
CA THR A 186 5.76 7.09 -18.29
C THR A 186 4.49 6.33 -18.64
N GLY A 187 3.32 6.73 -18.08
CA GLY A 187 2.08 5.97 -18.18
C GLY A 187 2.08 4.65 -17.39
N TYR A 188 3.19 4.30 -16.73
CA TYR A 188 3.24 3.17 -15.81
C TYR A 188 2.64 3.57 -14.47
N THR A 189 1.66 2.79 -14.01
CA THR A 189 0.95 3.06 -12.76
C THR A 189 1.24 1.97 -11.75
N PRO A 190 2.37 2.04 -11.01
CA PRO A 190 2.62 1.10 -9.92
C PRO A 190 1.60 1.32 -8.80
N ILE A 191 1.35 0.28 -7.99
CA ILE A 191 0.74 0.49 -6.68
C ILE A 191 1.80 1.17 -5.81
N LEU A 192 1.39 2.22 -5.14
CA LEU A 192 2.29 3.05 -4.36
C LEU A 192 1.74 3.24 -2.95
N PHE A 193 2.50 2.79 -1.96
CA PHE A 193 2.22 3.00 -0.56
C PHE A 193 3.25 3.96 0.03
N ARG A 194 2.78 5.01 0.73
CA ARG A 194 3.62 5.94 1.49
C ARG A 194 3.44 5.72 2.96
N SER A 195 4.54 5.68 3.68
CA SER A 195 4.56 5.39 5.10
C SER A 195 3.94 6.51 5.94
N ILE A 196 3.28 6.09 7.01
CA ILE A 196 2.93 6.92 8.17
C ILE A 196 3.86 6.54 9.32
N THR A 197 4.19 5.25 9.43
CA THR A 197 5.12 4.71 10.44
C THR A 197 5.89 3.54 9.84
N GLY A 198 7.07 3.24 10.37
CA GLY A 198 7.89 2.08 9.99
C GLY A 198 9.24 2.47 9.43
N ASP A 199 9.97 1.48 8.94
CA ASP A 199 11.37 1.60 8.50
C ASP A 199 11.51 2.06 7.05
N TYR A 200 10.43 1.95 6.25
CA TYR A 200 10.40 2.36 4.85
C TYR A 200 9.54 3.60 4.67
N ASP A 201 9.99 4.57 3.88
CA ASP A 201 9.21 5.75 3.54
C ASP A 201 8.19 5.47 2.44
N GLN A 202 8.55 4.57 1.50
CA GLN A 202 7.72 4.25 0.34
C GLN A 202 7.87 2.78 -0.04
N ILE A 203 6.76 2.18 -0.52
CA ILE A 203 6.76 0.87 -1.17
C ILE A 203 6.11 1.02 -2.54
N THR A 204 6.85 0.61 -3.55
CA THR A 204 6.41 0.68 -4.96
C THR A 204 6.29 -0.72 -5.52
N ILE A 205 5.13 -1.06 -6.09
CA ILE A 205 4.84 -2.40 -6.59
C ILE A 205 4.58 -2.31 -8.09
N TRP A 206 5.44 -2.96 -8.85
CA TRP A 206 5.42 -2.97 -10.31
C TRP A 206 4.92 -4.32 -10.81
N LYS A 207 3.87 -4.30 -11.62
CA LYS A 207 3.39 -5.49 -12.32
C LYS A 207 4.40 -5.87 -13.42
N LEU A 208 4.65 -7.16 -13.52
CA LEU A 208 5.44 -7.73 -14.59
C LEU A 208 4.56 -8.26 -15.71
N PRO A 209 5.02 -8.23 -16.98
CA PRO A 209 4.29 -8.83 -18.08
C PRO A 209 4.03 -10.32 -17.85
N ASN A 210 2.80 -10.78 -18.13
CA ASN A 210 2.36 -12.17 -17.85
C ASN A 210 3.00 -13.24 -18.76
N ASN A 211 3.78 -12.86 -19.77
CA ASN A 211 4.31 -13.76 -20.78
C ASN A 211 5.62 -14.45 -20.40
N GLY A 212 6.09 -14.29 -19.16
CA GLY A 212 7.31 -14.94 -18.65
C GLY A 212 8.60 -14.56 -19.39
N LYS A 213 8.51 -13.64 -20.34
CA LYS A 213 9.69 -13.05 -20.96
C LYS A 213 10.37 -12.13 -19.97
N ASN A 214 11.69 -12.19 -19.96
CA ASN A 214 12.52 -11.52 -18.97
C ASN A 214 12.14 -10.05 -18.83
N LEU A 215 11.92 -9.63 -17.61
CA LEU A 215 11.77 -8.23 -17.16
C LEU A 215 12.78 -7.29 -17.84
N PHE A 216 13.95 -7.82 -18.18
CA PHE A 216 15.07 -7.09 -18.72
C PHE A 216 15.10 -7.08 -20.26
N ASP A 217 14.43 -8.03 -20.92
CA ASP A 217 14.46 -8.15 -22.37
C ASP A 217 13.38 -7.32 -23.08
N GLU A 218 12.27 -7.03 -22.42
CA GLU A 218 11.15 -6.25 -22.97
C GLU A 218 11.00 -4.85 -22.36
N GLN A 219 11.98 -4.38 -21.60
CA GLN A 219 12.01 -2.97 -21.28
C GLN A 219 12.09 -2.20 -22.59
N SER A 220 11.00 -1.51 -22.92
CA SER A 220 10.99 -0.63 -24.09
C SER A 220 12.24 0.24 -24.07
N GLU A 221 12.76 0.61 -25.22
CA GLU A 221 13.88 1.57 -25.31
C GLU A 221 13.57 2.85 -24.50
N GLN A 222 12.29 3.20 -24.38
CA GLN A 222 11.80 4.30 -23.56
C GLN A 222 12.10 4.07 -22.07
N MET A 223 11.84 2.87 -21.54
CA MET A 223 12.16 2.53 -20.14
C MET A 223 13.67 2.50 -19.90
N LYS A 224 14.46 1.94 -20.84
CA LYS A 224 15.93 1.93 -20.75
C LYS A 224 16.50 3.34 -20.74
N ASN A 225 15.98 4.22 -21.60
CA ASN A 225 16.39 5.61 -21.67
C ASN A 225 15.98 6.37 -20.41
N PHE A 226 14.77 6.10 -19.88
CA PHE A 226 14.32 6.67 -18.64
C PHE A 226 15.21 6.26 -17.45
N MET A 227 15.53 4.97 -17.31
CA MET A 227 16.43 4.48 -16.25
C MET A 227 17.83 5.09 -16.28
N LYS A 228 18.28 5.55 -17.46
CA LYS A 228 19.57 6.26 -17.64
C LYS A 228 19.44 7.78 -17.53
N SER A 229 18.24 8.30 -17.39
CA SER A 229 17.99 9.74 -17.37
C SER A 229 18.55 10.40 -16.10
N ASP A 230 18.82 11.70 -16.18
CA ASP A 230 19.26 12.48 -15.03
C ASP A 230 18.16 12.57 -13.96
N ALA A 231 16.89 12.44 -14.37
CA ALA A 231 15.76 12.36 -13.44
C ALA A 231 15.86 11.13 -12.52
N MET A 232 16.18 9.94 -13.09
CA MET A 232 16.38 8.73 -12.30
C MET A 232 17.64 8.78 -11.45
N LYS A 233 18.74 9.32 -12.00
CA LYS A 233 19.96 9.53 -11.21
C LYS A 233 19.67 10.41 -9.99
N SER A 234 19.00 11.55 -10.22
CA SER A 234 18.65 12.46 -9.13
C SER A 234 17.64 11.87 -8.13
N TYR A 235 16.79 10.93 -8.56
CA TYR A 235 15.95 10.16 -7.65
C TYR A 235 16.77 9.22 -6.76
N PHE A 236 17.68 8.44 -7.36
CA PHE A 236 18.55 7.54 -6.60
C PHE A 236 19.46 8.27 -5.61
N GLU A 237 19.85 9.52 -5.91
CA GLU A 237 20.62 10.36 -4.97
C GLU A 237 19.84 10.72 -3.70
N LEU A 238 18.50 10.66 -3.73
CA LEU A 238 17.65 10.91 -2.56
C LEU A 238 17.52 9.69 -1.64
N LEU A 239 17.77 8.48 -2.17
CA LEU A 239 17.62 7.25 -1.40
C LEU A 239 18.78 7.07 -0.41
N GLU A 240 18.45 6.71 0.82
CA GLU A 240 19.37 6.14 1.78
C GLU A 240 19.54 4.64 1.54
N GLU A 241 18.40 3.96 1.34
CA GLU A 241 18.34 2.54 1.08
C GLU A 241 17.22 2.21 0.10
N SER A 242 17.47 1.23 -0.77
CA SER A 242 16.45 0.62 -1.61
C SER A 242 16.68 -0.88 -1.68
N GLN A 243 15.64 -1.63 -1.35
CA GLN A 243 15.63 -3.08 -1.43
C GLN A 243 14.55 -3.53 -2.40
N SER A 244 14.83 -4.51 -3.23
CA SER A 244 13.87 -5.07 -4.18
C SER A 244 13.55 -6.51 -3.84
N GLY A 245 12.26 -6.83 -3.87
CA GLY A 245 11.75 -8.19 -3.81
C GLY A 245 11.08 -8.56 -5.13
N ILE A 246 11.21 -9.84 -5.52
CA ILE A 246 10.47 -10.41 -6.65
C ILE A 246 9.48 -11.42 -6.10
N GLY A 247 8.23 -11.31 -6.52
CA GLY A 247 7.20 -12.18 -6.00
C GLY A 247 5.95 -12.20 -6.86
N THR A 248 4.86 -12.59 -6.23
CA THR A 248 3.54 -12.67 -6.87
C THR A 248 2.47 -12.07 -5.97
N ILE A 249 1.45 -11.51 -6.62
CA ILE A 249 0.20 -11.11 -5.98
C ILE A 249 -0.95 -11.94 -6.54
N PRO A 250 -1.99 -12.20 -5.72
CA PRO A 250 -3.08 -13.10 -6.12
C PRO A 250 -4.09 -12.47 -7.07
N TRP A 251 -3.92 -11.25 -7.53
CA TRP A 251 -4.92 -10.62 -8.38
C TRP A 251 -4.42 -10.19 -9.75
N THR A 252 -5.35 -10.14 -10.70
CA THR A 252 -5.15 -9.48 -11.99
C THR A 252 -5.38 -7.97 -11.82
N TYR A 253 -4.38 -7.19 -12.13
CA TYR A 253 -4.45 -5.74 -12.13
C TYR A 253 -5.39 -5.27 -13.26
N PRO A 254 -6.26 -4.28 -13.04
CA PRO A 254 -6.91 -3.61 -14.15
C PRO A 254 -5.82 -3.01 -15.06
N GLN A 255 -5.99 -3.24 -16.37
CA GLN A 255 -5.06 -2.75 -17.41
C GLN A 255 -5.24 -1.26 -17.64
#